data_c81877ed01b156ebf19a6d4f349b0cd8
#
_entry.id   c81877ed01b156ebf19a6d4f349b0cd8
#
_cell.length_a   1.000
_cell.length_b   1.000
_cell.length_c   1.000
_cell.angle_alpha   90.00
_cell.angle_beta   90.00
_cell.angle_gamma   90.00
#
_symmetry.space_group_name_H-M   'P 1'
#
loop_
_entity.id
_entity.type
_entity.pdbx_description
1 polymer ?
#
loop_
_entity_poly.entity_id
_entity_poly.type
_entity_poly.pdbx_seq_one_letter_code
_entity_poly.pdbx_strand_id
1 'polypeptide(L)'
;HVMEHRLQFSYNTNRLQTSVDGYYKQCLKPNMAHYERTDDNKFIYTQINQKEIDVLDAMAYAGYWLLPEKLQIAAYGGVNRCFNYGNDYTHCYTSWYYVGSITAYLGKFTLQGYIDNGNRFLEGESKGYNGAYSVLKAAYSWRDWQFSLSWANPFKSNYKSYENELLNRNLYKHTIGYSKDSGNLVTLNVSWRLSRGSKHKSAEKKINLRDTDNGIIK
;
A
#
# COMPACT_ATOMS: atom_id res chain seq x y z
N HIS A 1 12.31 18.33 -8.72
CA HIS A 1 11.04 18.98 -9.05
C HIS A 1 10.03 17.87 -9.38
N VAL A 2 8.88 17.89 -8.70
CA VAL A 2 7.83 16.86 -8.88
C VAL A 2 6.55 17.57 -9.30
N MET A 3 5.90 17.02 -10.32
CA MET A 3 4.58 17.43 -10.79
C MET A 3 3.68 16.19 -10.78
N GLU A 4 2.45 16.35 -10.30
CA GLU A 4 1.45 15.28 -10.23
C GLU A 4 0.09 15.79 -10.68
N HIS A 5 -0.58 15.03 -11.55
CA HIS A 5 -1.95 15.24 -11.97
C HIS A 5 -2.76 14.02 -11.59
N ARG A 6 -3.90 14.22 -10.94
CA ARG A 6 -4.75 13.15 -10.44
C ARG A 6 -6.20 13.39 -10.82
N LEU A 7 -6.88 12.32 -11.25
CA LEU A 7 -8.31 12.28 -11.48
C LEU A 7 -8.91 11.15 -10.64
N GLN A 8 -9.95 11.47 -9.90
CA GLN A 8 -10.62 10.48 -9.07
C GLN A 8 -12.14 10.62 -9.22
N PHE A 9 -12.80 9.50 -9.44
CA PHE A 9 -14.25 9.38 -9.43
C PHE A 9 -14.64 8.37 -8.36
N SER A 10 -15.67 8.68 -7.57
CA SER A 10 -16.20 7.78 -6.56
C SER A 10 -17.72 7.76 -6.58
N TYR A 11 -18.26 6.58 -6.32
CA TYR A 11 -19.69 6.37 -6.16
C TYR A 11 -19.95 5.50 -4.94
N ASN A 12 -20.79 5.99 -4.03
CA ASN A 12 -21.04 5.35 -2.75
C ASN A 12 -22.55 5.26 -2.49
N THR A 13 -22.98 4.09 -2.08
CA THR A 13 -24.31 3.80 -1.54
C THR A 13 -24.20 3.15 -0.18
N ASN A 14 -25.33 2.82 0.44
CA ASN A 14 -25.34 2.09 1.71
C ASN A 14 -24.68 0.70 1.64
N ARG A 15 -24.57 0.10 0.43
CA ARG A 15 -24.00 -1.25 0.25
C ARG A 15 -22.79 -1.30 -0.64
N LEU A 16 -22.67 -0.35 -1.58
CA LEU A 16 -21.61 -0.35 -2.60
C LEU A 16 -20.78 0.90 -2.44
N GLN A 17 -19.47 0.70 -2.42
CA GLN A 17 -18.44 1.75 -2.48
C GLN A 17 -17.56 1.46 -3.67
N THR A 18 -17.42 2.39 -4.58
CA THR A 18 -16.56 2.24 -5.75
C THR A 18 -15.76 3.50 -6.01
N SER A 19 -14.56 3.34 -6.48
CA SER A 19 -13.78 4.46 -7.01
C SER A 19 -12.90 4.02 -8.17
N VAL A 20 -12.64 4.95 -9.07
CA VAL A 20 -11.62 4.84 -10.11
C VAL A 20 -10.69 6.02 -9.92
N ASP A 21 -9.42 5.75 -9.93
CA ASP A 21 -8.37 6.73 -9.69
C ASP A 21 -7.31 6.57 -10.78
N GLY A 22 -6.83 7.67 -11.30
CA GLY A 22 -5.74 7.70 -12.25
C GLY A 22 -4.82 8.87 -11.96
N TYR A 23 -3.51 8.66 -11.99
CA TYR A 23 -2.56 9.75 -11.86
C TYR A 23 -1.39 9.62 -12.84
N TYR A 24 -0.86 10.77 -13.20
CA TYR A 24 0.42 10.94 -13.86
C TYR A 24 1.33 11.74 -12.95
N LYS A 25 2.53 11.21 -12.72
CA LYS A 25 3.56 11.85 -11.91
C LYS A 25 4.85 11.94 -12.69
N GLN A 26 5.43 13.14 -12.76
CA GLN A 26 6.72 13.43 -13.35
C GLN A 26 7.68 13.90 -12.26
N CYS A 27 8.87 13.34 -12.22
CA CYS A 27 9.94 13.76 -11.33
C CYS A 27 11.19 14.11 -12.15
N LEU A 28 11.54 15.39 -12.17
CA LEU A 28 12.73 15.89 -12.89
C LEU A 28 13.95 15.84 -11.97
N LYS A 29 15.07 15.38 -12.50
CA LYS A 29 16.36 15.25 -11.82
C LYS A 29 16.28 14.42 -10.52
N PRO A 30 15.64 13.25 -10.55
CA PRO A 30 15.61 12.36 -9.38
C PRO A 30 17.02 11.89 -9.04
N ASN A 31 17.32 11.81 -7.74
CA ASN A 31 18.56 11.18 -7.28
C ASN A 31 18.35 9.66 -7.24
N MET A 32 19.07 8.92 -8.08
CA MET A 32 18.93 7.47 -8.23
C MET A 32 20.27 6.77 -8.24
N ALA A 33 20.25 5.49 -7.92
CA ALA A 33 21.39 4.62 -8.01
C ALA A 33 22.02 4.62 -9.40
N HIS A 34 23.34 4.73 -9.45
CA HIS A 34 24.15 4.65 -10.65
C HIS A 34 25.29 3.63 -10.45
N TYR A 35 25.45 2.76 -11.44
CA TYR A 35 26.48 1.74 -11.44
C TYR A 35 27.44 1.98 -12.59
N GLU A 36 28.69 2.18 -12.26
CA GLU A 36 29.75 2.47 -13.22
C GLU A 36 30.83 1.39 -13.12
N ARG A 37 31.46 1.06 -14.27
CA ARG A 37 32.64 0.22 -14.32
C ARG A 37 33.83 1.10 -14.61
N THR A 38 34.82 1.08 -13.73
CA THR A 38 36.07 1.79 -13.92
C THR A 38 37.00 1.06 -14.87
N ASP A 39 38.03 1.75 -15.37
CA ASP A 39 39.05 1.21 -16.26
C ASP A 39 39.82 0.02 -15.64
N ASP A 40 39.95 -0.01 -14.30
CA ASP A 40 40.55 -1.13 -13.51
C ASP A 40 39.56 -2.29 -13.29
N ASN A 41 38.44 -2.34 -14.00
CA ASN A 41 37.41 -3.36 -13.86
C ASN A 41 36.71 -3.43 -12.48
N LYS A 42 36.74 -2.36 -11.71
CA LYS A 42 35.98 -2.24 -10.47
C LYS A 42 34.59 -1.70 -10.73
N PHE A 43 33.63 -2.12 -9.96
CA PHE A 43 32.27 -1.55 -9.98
C PHE A 43 32.14 -0.51 -8.87
N ILE A 44 31.66 0.68 -9.24
CA ILE A 44 31.35 1.74 -8.31
C ILE A 44 29.84 1.90 -8.27
N TYR A 45 29.31 1.96 -7.05
CA TYR A 45 27.93 2.34 -6.77
C TYR A 45 27.91 3.76 -6.23
N THR A 46 27.16 4.63 -6.87
CA THR A 46 26.95 6.01 -6.45
C THR A 46 25.47 6.38 -6.57
N GLN A 47 25.11 7.54 -6.04
CA GLN A 47 23.80 8.14 -6.32
C GLN A 47 24.02 9.44 -7.06
N ILE A 48 23.38 9.60 -8.19
CA ILE A 48 23.49 10.79 -9.04
C ILE A 48 22.10 11.27 -9.48
N ASN A 49 22.02 12.53 -9.87
CA ASN A 49 20.84 13.05 -10.49
C ASN A 49 20.70 12.48 -11.91
N GLN A 50 19.64 11.73 -12.14
CA GLN A 50 19.24 11.21 -13.44
C GLN A 50 18.32 12.23 -14.14
N LYS A 51 17.90 11.94 -15.39
CA LYS A 51 17.09 12.89 -16.15
C LYS A 51 15.68 13.03 -15.59
N GLU A 52 14.93 11.93 -15.53
CA GLU A 52 13.50 11.98 -15.28
C GLU A 52 12.91 10.61 -14.88
N ILE A 53 11.86 10.63 -14.08
CA ILE A 53 10.96 9.49 -13.85
C ILE A 53 9.54 9.93 -14.18
N ASP A 54 8.86 9.16 -15.03
CA ASP A 54 7.43 9.29 -15.27
C ASP A 54 6.69 8.07 -14.75
N VAL A 55 5.56 8.29 -14.10
CA VAL A 55 4.70 7.24 -13.60
C VAL A 55 3.27 7.50 -14.05
N LEU A 56 2.66 6.51 -14.70
CA LEU A 56 1.24 6.44 -14.99
C LEU A 56 0.64 5.32 -14.13
N ASP A 57 -0.43 5.63 -13.41
CA ASP A 57 -1.16 4.64 -12.62
C ASP A 57 -2.66 4.78 -12.85
N ALA A 58 -3.34 3.65 -12.94
CA ALA A 58 -4.79 3.58 -13.00
C ALA A 58 -5.28 2.47 -12.08
N MET A 59 -6.18 2.79 -11.15
CA MET A 59 -6.69 1.89 -10.13
C MET A 59 -8.21 1.94 -10.07
N ALA A 60 -8.82 0.79 -9.82
CA ALA A 60 -10.24 0.69 -9.47
C ALA A 60 -10.40 -0.01 -8.12
N TYR A 61 -11.33 0.47 -7.33
CA TYR A 61 -11.75 -0.11 -6.05
C TYR A 61 -13.23 -0.44 -6.08
N ALA A 62 -13.60 -1.57 -5.48
CA ALA A 62 -14.98 -1.93 -5.19
C ALA A 62 -15.09 -2.58 -3.81
N GLY A 63 -15.96 -2.07 -2.97
CA GLY A 63 -16.34 -2.65 -1.69
C GLY A 63 -17.86 -2.88 -1.65
N TYR A 64 -18.30 -4.06 -1.25
CA TYR A 64 -19.71 -4.43 -1.23
C TYR A 64 -20.10 -5.16 0.05
N TRP A 65 -21.20 -4.70 0.68
CA TRP A 65 -21.83 -5.39 1.78
C TRP A 65 -22.77 -6.49 1.28
N LEU A 66 -22.29 -7.73 1.25
CA LEU A 66 -23.13 -8.90 0.92
C LEU A 66 -24.28 -9.05 1.92
N LEU A 67 -23.97 -8.92 3.20
CA LEU A 67 -24.91 -8.81 4.30
C LEU A 67 -24.61 -7.51 5.05
N PRO A 68 -25.52 -6.53 5.10
CA PRO A 68 -25.29 -5.25 5.77
C PRO A 68 -24.74 -5.44 7.18
N GLU A 69 -23.66 -4.73 7.52
CA GLU A 69 -22.99 -4.73 8.82
C GLU A 69 -22.42 -6.10 9.26
N LYS A 70 -22.61 -7.16 8.45
CA LYS A 70 -22.17 -8.51 8.83
C LYS A 70 -21.13 -9.11 7.89
N LEU A 71 -21.25 -8.90 6.58
CA LEU A 71 -20.31 -9.50 5.63
C LEU A 71 -19.98 -8.51 4.52
N GLN A 72 -18.72 -8.13 4.46
CA GLN A 72 -18.16 -7.24 3.46
C GLN A 72 -17.11 -7.95 2.63
N ILE A 73 -17.14 -7.73 1.33
CA ILE A 73 -16.05 -8.03 0.41
C ILE A 73 -15.51 -6.72 -0.16
N ALA A 74 -14.22 -6.63 -0.35
CA ALA A 74 -13.62 -5.49 -1.02
C ALA A 74 -12.43 -5.94 -1.86
N ALA A 75 -12.25 -5.29 -2.99
CA ALA A 75 -11.10 -5.50 -3.85
C ALA A 75 -10.67 -4.17 -4.48
N TYR A 76 -9.38 -4.03 -4.69
CA TYR A 76 -8.86 -3.03 -5.59
C TYR A 76 -7.77 -3.65 -6.46
N GLY A 77 -7.58 -3.06 -7.61
CA GLY A 77 -6.52 -3.46 -8.51
C GLY A 77 -6.25 -2.38 -9.52
N GLY A 78 -5.07 -2.43 -10.10
CA GLY A 78 -4.64 -1.41 -11.04
C GLY A 78 -3.44 -1.82 -11.86
N VAL A 79 -3.07 -0.90 -12.72
CA VAL A 79 -1.90 -0.99 -13.60
C VAL A 79 -1.03 0.23 -13.36
N ASN A 80 0.24 -0.03 -13.11
CA ASN A 80 1.27 1.00 -12.98
C ASN A 80 2.25 0.87 -14.13
N ARG A 81 2.57 1.97 -14.79
CA ARG A 81 3.61 2.05 -15.82
C ARG A 81 4.61 3.11 -15.46
N CYS A 82 5.84 2.69 -15.24
CA CYS A 82 6.96 3.54 -14.86
C CYS A 82 7.97 3.63 -16.00
N PHE A 83 8.45 4.83 -16.27
CA PHE A 83 9.54 5.13 -17.19
C PHE A 83 10.66 5.79 -16.40
N ASN A 84 11.85 5.22 -16.46
CA ASN A 84 13.05 5.79 -15.87
C ASN A 84 14.01 6.20 -16.98
N TYR A 85 14.20 7.50 -17.14
CA TYR A 85 15.14 8.11 -18.07
C TYR A 85 16.41 8.47 -17.29
N GLY A 86 17.39 7.58 -17.35
CA GLY A 86 18.73 7.84 -16.83
C GLY A 86 19.56 8.67 -17.81
N ASN A 87 20.78 9.00 -17.40
CA ASN A 87 21.74 9.67 -18.28
C ASN A 87 22.18 8.77 -19.45
N ASP A 88 22.34 7.46 -19.18
CA ASP A 88 22.87 6.48 -20.11
C ASP A 88 21.93 5.29 -20.37
N TYR A 89 20.70 5.32 -19.82
CA TYR A 89 19.72 4.26 -19.97
C TYR A 89 18.30 4.79 -20.07
N THR A 90 17.42 3.97 -20.61
CA THR A 90 15.97 4.17 -20.53
C THR A 90 15.32 2.84 -20.24
N HIS A 91 14.60 2.76 -19.12
CA HIS A 91 13.86 1.57 -18.73
C HIS A 91 12.38 1.90 -18.59
N CYS A 92 11.55 0.96 -19.05
CA CYS A 92 10.10 1.04 -18.90
C CYS A 92 9.61 -0.28 -18.29
N TYR A 93 8.75 -0.17 -17.30
CA TYR A 93 8.14 -1.33 -16.69
C TYR A 93 6.65 -1.10 -16.46
N THR A 94 5.84 -2.06 -16.91
CA THR A 94 4.40 -2.11 -16.61
C THR A 94 4.15 -3.22 -15.62
N SER A 95 3.53 -2.89 -14.51
CA SER A 95 3.11 -3.86 -13.49
C SER A 95 1.62 -3.72 -13.23
N TRP A 96 1.01 -4.82 -12.82
CA TRP A 96 -0.36 -4.86 -12.34
C TRP A 96 -0.39 -5.36 -10.91
N TYR A 97 -1.33 -4.85 -10.14
CA TYR A 97 -1.49 -5.20 -8.75
C TYR A 97 -2.95 -5.40 -8.40
N TYR A 98 -3.21 -6.25 -7.43
CA TYR A 98 -4.53 -6.40 -6.84
C TYR A 98 -4.44 -6.71 -5.36
N VAL A 99 -5.50 -6.33 -4.65
CA VAL A 99 -5.76 -6.68 -3.26
C VAL A 99 -7.21 -7.12 -3.16
N GLY A 100 -7.44 -8.19 -2.42
CA GLY A 100 -8.77 -8.68 -2.10
C GLY A 100 -8.93 -8.88 -0.60
N SER A 101 -10.10 -8.58 -0.06
CA SER A 101 -10.43 -8.84 1.33
C SER A 101 -11.87 -9.27 1.50
N ILE A 102 -12.08 -10.10 2.53
CA ILE A 102 -13.39 -10.48 3.02
C ILE A 102 -13.41 -10.31 4.53
N THR A 103 -14.44 -9.67 5.07
CA THR A 103 -14.58 -9.47 6.51
C THR A 103 -15.99 -9.84 6.95
N ALA A 104 -16.10 -10.74 7.95
CA ALA A 104 -17.35 -11.13 8.56
C ALA A 104 -17.39 -10.67 10.03
N TYR A 105 -18.45 -9.98 10.40
CA TYR A 105 -18.73 -9.51 11.76
C TYR A 105 -19.85 -10.36 12.37
N LEU A 106 -19.51 -11.21 13.32
CA LEU A 106 -20.40 -12.21 13.93
C LEU A 106 -20.54 -11.92 15.44
N GLY A 107 -21.15 -10.80 15.77
CA GLY A 107 -21.29 -10.32 17.15
C GLY A 107 -19.93 -10.00 17.76
N LYS A 108 -19.45 -10.86 18.67
CA LYS A 108 -18.13 -10.70 19.30
C LYS A 108 -16.96 -11.22 18.48
N PHE A 109 -17.23 -11.92 17.38
CA PHE A 109 -16.23 -12.47 16.49
C PHE A 109 -16.09 -11.61 15.24
N THR A 110 -14.85 -11.44 14.79
CA THR A 110 -14.52 -10.88 13.47
C THR A 110 -13.62 -11.87 12.76
N LEU A 111 -14.01 -12.28 11.56
CA LEU A 111 -13.20 -13.11 10.67
C LEU A 111 -12.77 -12.28 9.47
N GLN A 112 -11.51 -12.36 9.11
CA GLN A 112 -10.96 -11.60 7.98
C GLN A 112 -10.05 -12.48 7.14
N GLY A 113 -10.24 -12.43 5.83
CA GLY A 113 -9.32 -12.92 4.83
C GLY A 113 -8.77 -11.76 4.00
N TYR A 114 -7.49 -11.80 3.69
CA TYR A 114 -6.81 -10.81 2.88
C TYR A 114 -5.80 -11.46 1.95
N ILE A 115 -5.71 -10.97 0.72
CA ILE A 115 -4.71 -11.38 -0.27
C ILE A 115 -4.23 -10.18 -1.08
N ASP A 116 -2.97 -10.18 -1.46
CA ASP A 116 -2.41 -9.32 -2.49
C ASP A 116 -1.42 -10.08 -3.38
N ASN A 117 -1.10 -9.53 -4.54
CA ASN A 117 -0.11 -10.12 -5.45
C ASN A 117 1.29 -9.53 -5.31
N GLY A 118 1.54 -8.79 -4.23
CA GLY A 118 2.80 -8.10 -3.98
C GLY A 118 2.95 -6.82 -4.79
N ASN A 119 4.02 -6.10 -4.50
CA ASN A 119 4.34 -4.84 -5.16
C ASN A 119 5.52 -5.01 -6.12
N ARG A 120 5.34 -4.59 -7.37
CA ARG A 120 6.38 -4.57 -8.39
C ARG A 120 6.72 -3.13 -8.74
N PHE A 121 8.00 -2.83 -8.82
CA PHE A 121 8.46 -1.45 -9.06
C PHE A 121 9.69 -1.43 -9.95
N LEU A 122 9.94 -0.27 -10.51
CA LEU A 122 11.16 0.07 -11.23
C LEU A 122 11.73 1.34 -10.62
N GLU A 123 12.97 1.27 -10.15
CA GLU A 123 13.69 2.42 -9.59
C GLU A 123 15.08 2.48 -10.22
N GLY A 124 15.27 3.48 -11.07
CA GLY A 124 16.48 3.59 -11.87
C GLY A 124 16.70 2.36 -12.74
N GLU A 125 17.80 1.69 -12.53
CA GLU A 125 18.17 0.43 -13.18
C GLU A 125 17.74 -0.82 -12.38
N SER A 126 16.99 -0.66 -11.30
CA SER A 126 16.58 -1.75 -10.43
C SER A 126 15.10 -2.06 -10.60
N LYS A 127 14.80 -3.28 -11.01
CA LYS A 127 13.44 -3.82 -11.07
C LYS A 127 13.21 -4.71 -9.87
N GLY A 128 12.23 -4.35 -9.04
CA GLY A 128 11.97 -5.00 -7.78
C GLY A 128 10.58 -5.64 -7.68
N TYR A 129 10.48 -6.58 -6.77
CA TYR A 129 9.24 -7.23 -6.37
C TYR A 129 9.27 -7.49 -4.87
N ASN A 130 8.26 -6.98 -4.16
CA ASN A 130 7.97 -7.34 -2.77
C ASN A 130 6.88 -8.41 -2.78
N GLY A 131 7.10 -9.49 -2.05
CA GLY A 131 6.32 -10.71 -2.13
C GLY A 131 4.84 -10.55 -1.91
N ALA A 132 4.06 -11.37 -2.61
CA ALA A 132 2.61 -11.47 -2.44
C ALA A 132 2.27 -11.95 -1.03
N TYR A 133 1.34 -11.27 -0.36
CA TYR A 133 0.95 -11.54 1.01
C TYR A 133 -0.48 -12.04 1.11
N SER A 134 -0.71 -12.94 2.05
CA SER A 134 -2.06 -13.40 2.38
C SER A 134 -2.18 -13.63 3.88
N VAL A 135 -3.37 -13.38 4.44
CA VAL A 135 -3.62 -13.63 5.86
C VAL A 135 -5.07 -14.04 6.10
N LEU A 136 -5.24 -15.01 7.00
CA LEU A 136 -6.50 -15.33 7.63
C LEU A 136 -6.42 -14.88 9.09
N LYS A 137 -7.43 -14.17 9.56
CA LYS A 137 -7.48 -13.65 10.92
C LYS A 137 -8.84 -13.93 11.54
N ALA A 138 -8.82 -14.40 12.78
CA ALA A 138 -9.98 -14.49 13.64
C ALA A 138 -9.74 -13.66 14.89
N ALA A 139 -10.69 -12.80 15.26
CA ALA A 139 -10.64 -11.99 16.47
C ALA A 139 -11.88 -12.19 17.30
N TYR A 140 -11.72 -12.18 18.62
CA TYR A 140 -12.78 -12.29 19.62
C TYR A 140 -12.65 -11.17 20.66
N SER A 141 -13.73 -10.43 20.89
CA SER A 141 -13.79 -9.33 21.86
C SER A 141 -14.65 -9.74 23.05
N TRP A 142 -14.07 -9.68 24.26
CA TRP A 142 -14.76 -9.98 25.49
C TRP A 142 -14.47 -8.93 26.58
N ARG A 143 -15.46 -8.09 26.83
CA ARG A 143 -15.31 -6.93 27.75
C ARG A 143 -14.14 -6.05 27.29
N ASP A 144 -13.13 -5.91 28.14
CA ASP A 144 -11.92 -5.12 27.88
C ASP A 144 -10.77 -5.95 27.22
N TRP A 145 -11.03 -7.22 26.93
CA TRP A 145 -10.08 -8.14 26.30
C TRP A 145 -10.36 -8.29 24.82
N GLN A 146 -9.30 -8.36 24.04
CA GLN A 146 -9.35 -8.75 22.65
C GLN A 146 -8.30 -9.83 22.37
N PHE A 147 -8.76 -10.92 21.83
CA PHE A 147 -7.94 -12.05 21.38
C PHE A 147 -7.94 -12.06 19.87
N SER A 148 -6.79 -12.27 19.22
CA SER A 148 -6.76 -12.47 17.78
C SER A 148 -5.72 -13.51 17.40
N LEU A 149 -6.12 -14.42 16.52
CA LEU A 149 -5.30 -15.41 15.88
C LEU A 149 -5.14 -15.00 14.41
N SER A 150 -3.91 -14.89 13.95
CA SER A 150 -3.57 -14.58 12.56
C SER A 150 -2.74 -15.70 11.98
N TRP A 151 -3.02 -16.07 10.73
CA TRP A 151 -2.26 -17.05 9.97
C TRP A 151 -1.79 -16.38 8.67
N ALA A 152 -0.54 -15.94 8.66
CA ALA A 152 0.07 -15.26 7.54
C ALA A 152 0.66 -16.26 6.54
N ASN A 153 0.49 -15.96 5.26
CA ASN A 153 0.94 -16.79 4.15
C ASN A 153 0.60 -18.27 4.33
N PRO A 154 -0.70 -18.62 4.58
CA PRO A 154 -1.09 -19.99 4.84
C PRO A 154 -0.65 -20.93 3.73
N PHE A 155 -0.22 -22.13 4.12
CA PHE A 155 0.26 -23.19 3.23
C PHE A 155 1.54 -22.90 2.43
N LYS A 156 2.24 -21.79 2.73
CA LYS A 156 3.53 -21.46 2.12
C LYS A 156 4.67 -21.80 3.06
N SER A 157 5.37 -22.90 2.83
CA SER A 157 6.55 -23.28 3.63
C SER A 157 7.78 -22.43 3.30
N ASN A 158 7.83 -21.85 2.12
CA ASN A 158 8.94 -21.05 1.63
C ASN A 158 8.37 -19.79 0.95
N TYR A 159 8.33 -18.70 1.72
CA TYR A 159 7.75 -17.44 1.26
C TYR A 159 8.79 -16.61 0.51
N LYS A 160 8.54 -16.37 -0.78
CA LYS A 160 9.36 -15.44 -1.57
C LYS A 160 9.06 -14.02 -1.11
N SER A 161 9.94 -13.44 -0.31
CA SER A 161 9.75 -12.13 0.31
C SER A 161 10.11 -10.98 -0.62
N TYR A 162 11.12 -11.16 -1.46
CA TYR A 162 11.51 -10.15 -2.44
C TYR A 162 12.24 -10.77 -3.63
N GLU A 163 12.31 -10.00 -4.70
CA GLU A 163 13.16 -10.24 -5.88
C GLU A 163 13.68 -8.90 -6.38
N ASN A 164 14.91 -8.85 -6.77
CA ASN A 164 15.53 -7.67 -7.36
C ASN A 164 16.40 -8.07 -8.53
N GLU A 165 16.21 -7.39 -9.66
CA GLU A 165 16.97 -7.56 -10.90
C GLU A 165 17.59 -6.22 -11.28
N LEU A 166 18.90 -6.19 -11.45
CA LEU A 166 19.63 -5.03 -11.93
C LEU A 166 19.69 -5.07 -13.45
N LEU A 167 19.17 -4.01 -14.10
CA LEU A 167 19.08 -3.86 -15.56
C LEU A 167 20.28 -3.08 -16.15
N ASN A 168 21.43 -3.13 -15.49
CA ASN A 168 22.62 -2.41 -15.90
C ASN A 168 23.37 -3.15 -17.01
N ARG A 169 23.95 -2.42 -17.97
CA ARG A 169 24.70 -3.00 -19.11
C ARG A 169 25.99 -3.67 -18.71
N ASN A 170 26.63 -3.20 -17.64
CA ASN A 170 27.95 -3.63 -17.24
C ASN A 170 27.91 -4.67 -16.09
N LEU A 171 26.80 -4.74 -15.36
CA LEU A 171 26.65 -5.58 -14.21
C LEU A 171 25.29 -6.25 -14.21
N TYR A 172 25.26 -7.55 -14.29
CA TYR A 172 24.06 -8.34 -14.06
C TYR A 172 24.02 -8.81 -12.60
N LYS A 173 22.93 -8.52 -11.92
CA LYS A 173 22.66 -9.01 -10.56
C LYS A 173 21.18 -9.36 -10.45
N HIS A 174 20.90 -10.60 -10.09
CA HIS A 174 19.56 -11.06 -9.79
C HIS A 174 19.55 -11.68 -8.40
N THR A 175 18.71 -11.18 -7.51
CA THR A 175 18.63 -11.61 -6.12
C THR A 175 17.19 -12.00 -5.80
N ILE A 176 17.01 -13.18 -5.22
CA ILE A 176 15.71 -13.65 -4.73
C ILE A 176 15.87 -13.96 -3.25
N GLY A 177 15.03 -13.34 -2.42
CA GLY A 177 14.99 -13.59 -0.99
C GLY A 177 13.79 -14.45 -0.61
N TYR A 178 14.04 -15.44 0.22
CA TYR A 178 13.01 -16.28 0.82
C TYR A 178 13.05 -16.12 2.34
N SER A 179 11.86 -16.04 2.95
CA SER A 179 11.71 -16.01 4.40
C SER A 179 10.92 -17.24 4.85
N LYS A 180 11.57 -18.12 5.63
CA LYS A 180 10.88 -19.26 6.24
C LYS A 180 9.96 -18.79 7.36
N ASP A 181 10.39 -17.81 8.14
CA ASP A 181 9.66 -17.29 9.30
C ASP A 181 8.39 -16.50 8.93
N SER A 182 8.32 -16.01 7.69
CA SER A 182 7.13 -15.30 7.18
C SER A 182 6.19 -16.21 6.38
N GLY A 183 6.61 -17.43 6.11
CA GLY A 183 5.77 -18.45 5.48
C GLY A 183 5.03 -19.27 6.53
N ASN A 184 3.72 -19.43 6.36
CA ASN A 184 2.89 -20.26 7.25
C ASN A 184 2.95 -19.83 8.75
N LEU A 185 3.10 -18.52 8.99
CA LEU A 185 3.28 -17.96 10.34
C LEU A 185 1.93 -17.83 11.06
N VAL A 186 1.81 -18.46 12.22
CA VAL A 186 0.67 -18.32 13.11
C VAL A 186 1.04 -17.42 14.28
N THR A 187 0.23 -16.39 14.54
CA THR A 187 0.45 -15.42 15.62
C THR A 187 -0.79 -15.29 16.47
N LEU A 188 -0.64 -15.44 17.79
CA LEU A 188 -1.66 -15.13 18.78
C LEU A 188 -1.36 -13.76 19.41
N ASN A 189 -2.34 -12.88 19.38
CA ASN A 189 -2.26 -11.59 20.05
C ASN A 189 -3.37 -11.50 21.11
N VAL A 190 -3.00 -11.05 22.31
CA VAL A 190 -3.93 -10.78 23.43
C VAL A 190 -3.73 -9.35 23.85
N SER A 191 -4.78 -8.55 23.82
CA SER A 191 -4.76 -7.18 24.29
C SER A 191 -5.80 -6.94 25.38
N TRP A 192 -5.46 -6.12 26.34
CA TRP A 192 -6.35 -5.71 27.42
C TRP A 192 -6.38 -4.19 27.52
N ARG A 193 -7.57 -3.62 27.50
CA ARG A 193 -7.78 -2.19 27.63
C ARG A 193 -8.04 -1.84 29.09
N LEU A 194 -7.09 -1.14 29.70
CA LEU A 194 -7.26 -0.50 31.01
C LEU A 194 -7.83 0.91 30.77
N SER A 195 -9.08 1.14 31.18
CA SER A 195 -9.64 2.48 31.23
C SER A 195 -9.95 2.85 32.68
N ARG A 196 -9.23 3.82 33.22
CA ARG A 196 -9.51 4.43 34.52
C ARG A 196 -9.91 5.89 34.28
N GLY A 197 -11.13 6.26 34.65
CA GLY A 197 -11.63 7.63 34.55
C GLY A 197 -13.11 7.70 34.18
N SER A 198 -13.76 8.79 34.59
CA SER A 198 -15.11 9.10 34.16
C SER A 198 -15.12 9.42 32.68
N LYS A 199 -16.07 8.84 31.93
CA LYS A 199 -16.32 9.25 30.53
C LYS A 199 -16.76 10.70 30.51
N HIS A 200 -15.84 11.62 30.28
CA HIS A 200 -16.24 12.98 29.92
C HIS A 200 -16.88 12.91 28.55
N LYS A 201 -18.18 13.22 28.49
CA LYS A 201 -18.80 13.59 27.22
C LYS A 201 -18.03 14.82 26.72
N SER A 202 -17.37 14.71 25.60
CA SER A 202 -16.83 15.88 24.92
C SER A 202 -18.00 16.85 24.72
N ALA A 203 -17.92 18.02 25.32
CA ALA A 203 -18.88 19.05 25.07
C ALA A 203 -18.79 19.39 23.58
N GLU A 204 -19.81 19.07 22.81
CA GLU A 204 -19.95 19.65 21.46
C GLU A 204 -20.01 21.16 21.61
N LYS A 205 -18.92 21.81 21.31
CA LYS A 205 -18.85 23.26 21.27
C LYS A 205 -19.69 23.67 20.06
N LYS A 206 -20.98 23.92 20.29
CA LYS A 206 -21.81 24.59 19.28
C LYS A 206 -21.29 26.01 19.14
N ILE A 207 -20.42 26.22 18.15
CA ILE A 207 -20.05 27.57 17.72
C ILE A 207 -21.29 28.14 17.03
N ASN A 208 -22.02 28.99 17.73
CA ASN A 208 -23.06 29.77 17.14
C ASN A 208 -22.44 30.87 16.28
N LEU A 209 -22.17 30.57 15.02
CA LEU A 209 -21.76 31.56 14.01
C LEU A 209 -22.96 32.41 13.55
N ARG A 210 -23.71 32.97 14.46
CA ARG A 210 -24.59 34.10 14.18
C ARG A 210 -23.85 35.37 14.58
N ASP A 211 -22.90 35.74 13.76
CA ASP A 211 -22.36 37.10 13.79
C ASP A 211 -23.42 38.03 13.13
N THR A 212 -24.19 38.67 13.95
CA THR A 212 -25.14 39.72 13.54
C THR A 212 -24.49 41.10 13.59
N ASP A 213 -23.19 41.19 13.63
CA ASP A 213 -22.48 42.46 13.59
C ASP A 213 -22.24 42.87 12.14
N ASN A 214 -23.24 43.55 11.57
CA ASN A 214 -23.10 44.35 10.35
C ASN A 214 -22.24 45.55 10.69
N GLY A 215 -20.91 45.40 10.58
CA GLY A 215 -19.95 46.46 10.80
C GLY A 215 -20.12 47.65 9.87
N ILE A 216 -21.19 48.45 10.08
CA ILE A 216 -21.32 49.77 9.52
C ILE A 216 -20.96 50.73 10.61
N ILE A 217 -19.71 51.19 10.59
CA ILE A 217 -19.27 52.37 11.35
C ILE A 217 -19.88 53.58 10.64
N LYS A 218 -20.73 54.32 11.37
CA LYS A 218 -21.16 55.65 11.00
C LYS A 218 -20.10 56.68 11.40
#